data_dcff47f30e182ff8b2a0d0e8f0b07155
#
_entry.id   dcff47f30e182ff8b2a0d0e8f0b07155
#
_cell.length_a   1.000
_cell.length_b   1.000
_cell.length_c   1.000
_cell.angle_alpha   90.00
_cell.angle_beta   90.00
_cell.angle_gamma   90.00
#
_symmetry.space_group_name_H-M   'P 1'
#
loop_
_entity.id
_entity.type
_entity.pdbx_description
1 polymer ?
#
loop_
_entity_poly.entity_id
_entity_poly.type
_entity_poly.pdbx_seq_one_letter_code
_entity_poly.pdbx_strand_id
1 'polypeptide(L)'
;MERGEQMPKVNKHKKKKSTYYPDMCFGLCILLIVSFFFHGINVIVNFSVSVISAILFDYVGCKIIKHKFRVKNCHAVFIGGLISLMLPASAPLWLPVLGCAFAVFLVKTPFGSLNHAPFSSVSAGVAFLSICRPDLVFDYASAEFGTVSIARSLSQGTPVVTAVDLINAFIGTVPGGAGMTCAVAMIGLLFFVLLRHPKSFINSLFFLLTCFVGAIVLTAAETDKFFALNSMRIILVRMCSGYTLCMAVFFVTEEPLSPKKKGRRIFYSVMMGVVYIILGLVSEFEDAGCFAVLLTNAFWPVAEKYIFAPVRSKKEVTSVESAESLT
;
A
#
# COMPACT_ATOMS: atom_id res chain seq x y z
N MET A 1 53.48 18.94 31.59
CA MET A 1 52.67 17.73 31.74
C MET A 1 51.29 18.05 31.19
N GLU A 2 51.13 17.89 29.88
CA GLU A 2 49.84 18.08 29.16
C GLU A 2 49.11 16.73 29.12
N ARG A 3 47.97 16.65 29.78
CA ARG A 3 47.06 15.52 29.62
C ARG A 3 46.21 15.75 28.34
N GLY A 4 46.57 15.06 27.28
CA GLY A 4 45.73 15.00 26.07
C GLY A 4 44.41 14.30 26.37
N GLU A 5 43.33 15.04 26.43
CA GLU A 5 41.97 14.50 26.42
C GLU A 5 41.70 13.82 25.08
N GLN A 6 41.69 12.50 25.07
CA GLN A 6 41.22 11.72 23.93
C GLN A 6 39.70 11.82 23.87
N MET A 7 39.18 12.59 22.91
CA MET A 7 37.75 12.60 22.55
C MET A 7 37.29 11.18 22.19
N PRO A 8 36.15 10.72 22.72
CA PRO A 8 35.64 9.39 22.42
C PRO A 8 35.31 9.28 20.91
N LYS A 9 35.89 8.28 20.25
CA LYS A 9 35.59 7.94 18.86
C LYS A 9 34.10 7.63 18.74
N VAL A 10 33.31 8.54 18.17
CA VAL A 10 31.92 8.32 17.78
C VAL A 10 31.87 7.16 16.82
N ASN A 11 31.43 6.03 17.32
CA ASN A 11 31.21 4.82 16.53
C ASN A 11 30.13 5.12 15.48
N LYS A 12 30.52 5.43 14.24
CA LYS A 12 29.64 5.55 13.10
C LYS A 12 29.02 4.17 12.83
N HIS A 13 27.95 3.85 13.55
CA HIS A 13 27.09 2.72 13.15
C HIS A 13 26.73 2.92 11.68
N LYS A 14 27.31 2.11 10.80
CA LYS A 14 26.92 2.03 9.39
C LYS A 14 25.42 1.71 9.37
N LYS A 15 24.57 2.73 9.11
CA LYS A 15 23.14 2.54 8.91
C LYS A 15 22.98 1.45 7.85
N LYS A 16 22.49 0.27 8.24
CA LYS A 16 22.21 -0.85 7.34
C LYS A 16 21.27 -0.31 6.26
N LYS A 17 21.71 -0.33 5.02
CA LYS A 17 20.96 0.22 3.89
C LYS A 17 19.69 -0.61 3.77
N SER A 18 18.51 0.02 3.83
CA SER A 18 17.26 -0.69 3.61
C SER A 18 17.26 -1.29 2.20
N THR A 19 17.06 -2.57 2.09
CA THR A 19 16.93 -3.31 0.83
C THR A 19 15.47 -3.42 0.38
N TYR A 20 14.54 -2.80 1.12
CA TYR A 20 13.10 -2.93 0.90
C TYR A 20 12.68 -2.51 -0.53
N TYR A 21 12.99 -1.29 -0.96
CA TYR A 21 12.57 -0.80 -2.27
C TYR A 21 13.17 -1.57 -3.45
N PRO A 22 14.48 -1.94 -3.48
CA PRO A 22 15.01 -2.81 -4.51
C PRO A 22 14.30 -4.16 -4.59
N ASP A 23 14.02 -4.79 -3.45
CA ASP A 23 13.31 -6.07 -3.40
C ASP A 23 11.86 -5.92 -3.89
N MET A 24 11.17 -4.83 -3.55
CA MET A 24 9.82 -4.52 -4.06
C MET A 24 9.83 -4.21 -5.56
N CYS A 25 10.84 -3.51 -6.08
CA CYS A 25 10.98 -3.30 -7.52
C CYS A 25 11.17 -4.62 -8.28
N PHE A 26 11.90 -5.58 -7.70
CA PHE A 26 11.98 -6.93 -8.27
C PHE A 26 10.59 -7.59 -8.33
N GLY A 27 9.79 -7.46 -7.27
CA GLY A 27 8.40 -7.91 -7.26
C GLY A 27 7.55 -7.25 -8.35
N LEU A 28 7.70 -5.93 -8.57
CA LEU A 28 7.00 -5.23 -9.66
C LEU A 28 7.40 -5.75 -11.05
N CYS A 29 8.67 -6.14 -11.25
CA CYS A 29 9.11 -6.75 -12.51
C CYS A 29 8.41 -8.11 -12.75
N ILE A 30 8.22 -8.92 -11.70
CA ILE A 30 7.48 -10.18 -11.83
C ILE A 30 6.03 -9.91 -12.21
N LEU A 31 5.36 -8.95 -11.55
CA LEU A 31 3.99 -8.56 -11.90
C LEU A 31 3.88 -8.01 -13.31
N LEU A 32 4.86 -7.22 -13.76
CA LEU A 32 4.90 -6.70 -15.11
C LEU A 32 4.95 -7.83 -16.16
N ILE A 33 5.77 -8.87 -15.91
CA ILE A 33 5.85 -10.03 -16.79
C ILE A 33 4.50 -10.76 -16.85
N VAL A 34 3.87 -11.01 -15.70
CA VAL A 34 2.55 -11.64 -15.63
C VAL A 34 1.51 -10.79 -16.36
N SER A 35 1.46 -9.48 -16.09
CA SER A 35 0.56 -8.54 -16.75
C SER A 35 0.73 -8.49 -18.25
N PHE A 36 1.96 -8.60 -18.74
CA PHE A 36 2.24 -8.63 -20.19
C PHE A 36 1.54 -9.81 -20.88
N PHE A 37 1.52 -10.99 -20.24
CA PHE A 37 0.84 -12.16 -20.82
C PHE A 37 -0.69 -11.97 -20.94
N PHE A 38 -1.31 -11.19 -20.04
CA PHE A 38 -2.78 -10.96 -20.05
C PHE A 38 -3.19 -9.73 -20.85
N HIS A 39 -2.41 -8.66 -20.81
CA HIS A 39 -2.80 -7.35 -21.36
C HIS A 39 -1.91 -6.89 -22.53
N GLY A 40 -0.90 -7.66 -22.89
CA GLY A 40 -0.02 -7.38 -24.04
C GLY A 40 0.94 -6.21 -23.83
N ILE A 41 1.39 -5.62 -24.93
CA ILE A 41 2.46 -4.62 -24.98
C ILE A 41 2.09 -3.29 -24.29
N ASN A 42 0.81 -2.94 -24.23
CA ASN A 42 0.35 -1.67 -23.67
C ASN A 42 0.78 -1.48 -22.21
N VAL A 43 0.80 -2.56 -21.43
CA VAL A 43 1.25 -2.50 -20.02
C VAL A 43 2.73 -2.13 -19.92
N ILE A 44 3.57 -2.67 -20.80
CA ILE A 44 5.01 -2.36 -20.81
C ILE A 44 5.23 -0.89 -21.17
N VAL A 45 4.50 -0.37 -22.15
CA VAL A 45 4.58 1.03 -22.56
C VAL A 45 4.14 1.95 -21.42
N ASN A 46 2.98 1.69 -20.81
CA ASN A 46 2.48 2.45 -19.65
C ASN A 46 3.44 2.40 -18.46
N PHE A 47 3.99 1.22 -18.16
CA PHE A 47 4.95 1.03 -17.09
C PHE A 47 6.24 1.83 -17.34
N SER A 48 6.77 1.77 -18.56
CA SER A 48 8.00 2.48 -18.92
C SER A 48 7.83 3.99 -18.84
N VAL A 49 6.74 4.53 -19.40
CA VAL A 49 6.41 5.95 -19.35
C VAL A 49 6.24 6.43 -17.90
N SER A 50 5.54 5.65 -17.08
CA SER A 50 5.31 5.95 -15.67
C SER A 50 6.62 5.99 -14.87
N VAL A 51 7.49 5.00 -15.04
CA VAL A 51 8.78 4.94 -14.34
C VAL A 51 9.69 6.09 -14.77
N ILE A 52 9.78 6.37 -16.08
CA ILE A 52 10.59 7.49 -16.59
C ILE A 52 10.08 8.81 -16.02
N SER A 53 8.77 9.05 -16.05
CA SER A 53 8.18 10.28 -15.50
C SER A 53 8.42 10.43 -14.00
N ALA A 54 8.27 9.35 -13.21
CA ALA A 54 8.55 9.36 -11.79
C ALA A 54 10.03 9.70 -11.47
N ILE A 55 10.97 9.16 -12.25
CA ILE A 55 12.41 9.47 -12.10
C ILE A 55 12.69 10.94 -12.46
N LEU A 56 12.10 11.44 -13.54
CA LEU A 56 12.24 12.84 -13.97
C LEU A 56 11.70 13.80 -12.91
N PHE A 57 10.50 13.57 -12.40
CA PHE A 57 9.90 14.40 -11.36
C PHE A 57 10.69 14.33 -10.04
N ASP A 58 11.23 13.16 -9.69
CA ASP A 58 12.11 13.02 -8.52
C ASP A 58 13.42 13.79 -8.67
N TYR A 59 14.00 13.75 -9.86
CA TYR A 59 15.20 14.55 -10.17
C TYR A 59 14.94 16.06 -10.03
N VAL A 60 13.83 16.54 -10.63
CA VAL A 60 13.42 17.94 -10.54
C VAL A 60 13.12 18.34 -9.09
N GLY A 61 12.36 17.50 -8.36
CA GLY A 61 12.04 17.72 -6.96
C GLY A 61 13.29 17.80 -6.07
N CYS A 62 14.24 16.90 -6.24
CA CYS A 62 15.53 16.95 -5.54
C CYS A 62 16.33 18.21 -5.85
N LYS A 63 16.29 18.71 -7.09
CA LYS A 63 16.95 19.94 -7.50
C LYS A 63 16.32 21.18 -6.84
N ILE A 64 14.99 21.23 -6.74
CA ILE A 64 14.25 22.32 -6.08
C ILE A 64 14.63 22.41 -4.59
N ILE A 65 14.67 21.28 -3.88
CA ILE A 65 14.97 21.24 -2.43
C ILE A 65 16.49 21.25 -2.15
N LYS A 66 17.34 21.31 -3.17
CA LYS A 66 18.81 21.21 -3.05
C LYS A 66 19.27 19.92 -2.34
N HIS A 67 18.53 18.84 -2.49
CA HIS A 67 18.86 17.53 -1.94
C HIS A 67 19.63 16.69 -2.95
N LYS A 68 20.56 15.82 -2.49
CA LYS A 68 21.32 14.94 -3.40
C LYS A 68 20.40 13.87 -4.00
N PHE A 69 20.19 13.93 -5.30
CA PHE A 69 19.47 12.89 -6.05
C PHE A 69 20.21 11.55 -5.95
N ARG A 70 19.49 10.49 -5.59
CA ARG A 70 20.06 9.15 -5.46
C ARG A 70 19.15 8.11 -6.12
N VAL A 71 19.39 7.81 -7.37
CA VAL A 71 18.69 6.72 -8.11
C VAL A 71 18.83 5.36 -7.40
N LYS A 72 19.93 5.13 -6.68
CA LYS A 72 20.22 3.88 -5.97
C LYS A 72 19.17 3.44 -4.93
N ASN A 73 18.23 4.31 -4.57
CA ASN A 73 17.18 3.95 -3.61
C ASN A 73 15.97 3.26 -4.25
N CYS A 74 15.89 3.20 -5.58
CA CYS A 74 14.79 2.59 -6.36
C CYS A 74 13.37 3.09 -6.00
N HIS A 75 13.24 4.11 -5.15
CA HIS A 75 11.95 4.59 -4.67
C HIS A 75 11.13 5.26 -5.77
N ALA A 76 11.75 6.04 -6.66
CA ALA A 76 11.04 6.63 -7.80
C ALA A 76 10.55 5.55 -8.77
N VAL A 77 11.36 4.51 -9.00
CA VAL A 77 10.98 3.34 -9.81
C VAL A 77 9.79 2.62 -9.17
N PHE A 78 9.82 2.43 -7.85
CA PHE A 78 8.72 1.84 -7.10
C PHE A 78 7.43 2.65 -7.24
N ILE A 79 7.48 3.98 -7.07
CA ILE A 79 6.30 4.85 -7.23
C ILE A 79 5.73 4.72 -8.64
N GLY A 80 6.54 4.95 -9.68
CA GLY A 80 6.07 4.89 -11.05
C GLY A 80 5.56 3.51 -11.46
N GLY A 81 6.31 2.46 -11.11
CA GLY A 81 5.94 1.09 -11.43
C GLY A 81 4.64 0.66 -10.77
N LEU A 82 4.45 0.96 -9.48
CA LEU A 82 3.24 0.57 -8.78
C LEU A 82 2.01 1.37 -9.23
N ILE A 83 2.13 2.69 -9.48
CA ILE A 83 1.05 3.50 -10.05
C ILE A 83 0.59 2.93 -11.39
N SER A 84 1.54 2.60 -12.29
CA SER A 84 1.19 2.04 -13.60
C SER A 84 0.48 0.69 -13.50
N LEU A 85 0.92 -0.20 -12.61
CA LEU A 85 0.31 -1.52 -12.44
C LEU A 85 -1.04 -1.48 -11.70
N MET A 86 -1.34 -0.39 -10.99
CA MET A 86 -2.65 -0.16 -10.38
C MET A 86 -3.68 0.40 -11.36
N LEU A 87 -3.24 1.03 -12.45
CA LEU A 87 -4.11 1.53 -13.50
C LEU A 87 -4.51 0.42 -14.50
N PRO A 88 -5.62 0.57 -15.22
CA PRO A 88 -5.98 -0.35 -16.28
C PRO A 88 -4.97 -0.33 -17.43
N ALA A 89 -4.85 -1.45 -18.13
CA ALA A 89 -3.96 -1.56 -19.28
C ALA A 89 -4.36 -0.64 -20.46
N SER A 90 -5.64 -0.27 -20.53
CA SER A 90 -6.23 0.67 -21.48
C SER A 90 -5.97 2.13 -21.16
N ALA A 91 -5.41 2.43 -19.98
CA ALA A 91 -5.19 3.81 -19.54
C ALA A 91 -4.34 4.61 -20.53
N PRO A 92 -4.73 5.86 -20.85
CA PRO A 92 -3.94 6.73 -21.72
C PRO A 92 -2.62 7.10 -21.04
N LEU A 93 -1.53 7.23 -21.82
CA LEU A 93 -0.15 7.44 -21.34
C LEU A 93 0.03 8.65 -20.42
N TRP A 94 -0.79 9.69 -20.56
CA TRP A 94 -0.72 10.89 -19.73
C TRP A 94 -1.25 10.64 -18.30
N LEU A 95 -2.11 9.65 -18.10
CA LEU A 95 -2.74 9.38 -16.81
C LEU A 95 -1.69 8.96 -15.75
N PRO A 96 -0.85 7.92 -15.98
CA PRO A 96 0.20 7.57 -15.02
C PRO A 96 1.24 8.70 -14.83
N VAL A 97 1.51 9.51 -15.86
CA VAL A 97 2.40 10.69 -15.73
C VAL A 97 1.83 11.69 -14.73
N LEU A 98 0.54 12.00 -14.82
CA LEU A 98 -0.14 12.92 -13.90
C LEU A 98 -0.15 12.38 -12.47
N GLY A 99 -0.43 11.08 -12.28
CA GLY A 99 -0.35 10.42 -10.98
C GLY A 99 1.05 10.48 -10.36
N CYS A 100 2.10 10.23 -11.16
CA CYS A 100 3.49 10.35 -10.73
C CYS A 100 3.87 11.79 -10.36
N ALA A 101 3.39 12.78 -11.12
CA ALA A 101 3.62 14.18 -10.81
C ALA A 101 3.04 14.54 -9.44
N PHE A 102 1.79 14.18 -9.18
CA PHE A 102 1.14 14.39 -7.89
C PHE A 102 1.89 13.67 -6.75
N ALA A 103 2.16 12.37 -6.91
CA ALA A 103 2.84 11.54 -5.92
C ALA A 103 4.23 12.10 -5.53
N VAL A 104 4.98 12.60 -6.50
CA VAL A 104 6.33 13.09 -6.27
C VAL A 104 6.33 14.54 -5.80
N PHE A 105 5.64 15.47 -6.49
CA PHE A 105 5.74 16.90 -6.15
C PHE A 105 4.96 17.27 -4.89
N LEU A 106 3.75 16.69 -4.68
CA LEU A 106 2.92 17.08 -3.54
C LEU A 106 3.18 16.22 -2.29
N VAL A 107 3.57 14.96 -2.46
CA VAL A 107 3.71 14.06 -1.31
C VAL A 107 5.17 13.80 -0.96
N LYS A 108 6.02 13.43 -1.92
CA LYS A 108 7.42 13.08 -1.63
C LYS A 108 8.30 14.31 -1.43
N THR A 109 8.20 15.29 -2.33
CA THR A 109 9.12 16.43 -2.39
C THR A 109 9.03 17.34 -1.15
N PRO A 110 7.85 17.75 -0.64
CA PRO A 110 7.75 18.67 0.49
C PRO A 110 8.37 18.11 1.78
N PHE A 111 8.33 16.80 1.99
CA PHE A 111 8.86 16.16 3.19
C PHE A 111 10.35 15.78 3.09
N GLY A 112 10.99 16.01 1.95
CA GLY A 112 12.44 16.01 1.75
C GLY A 112 13.17 14.68 1.96
N SER A 113 12.55 13.65 2.52
CA SER A 113 13.19 12.36 2.79
C SER A 113 12.18 11.22 2.88
N LEU A 114 12.56 10.06 2.33
CA LEU A 114 11.85 8.78 2.41
C LEU A 114 11.40 8.37 3.82
N ASN A 115 12.17 8.76 4.84
CA ASN A 115 11.92 8.36 6.23
C ASN A 115 10.98 9.30 6.98
N HIS A 116 10.56 10.39 6.38
CA HIS A 116 9.76 11.44 7.01
C HIS A 116 8.46 11.74 6.25
N ALA A 117 8.20 11.06 5.14
CA ALA A 117 6.93 11.21 4.44
C ALA A 117 5.79 10.65 5.33
N PRO A 118 4.78 11.45 5.69
CA PRO A 118 3.68 11.02 6.55
C PRO A 118 2.68 10.14 5.78
N PHE A 119 2.68 10.19 4.46
CA PHE A 119 1.75 9.49 3.59
C PHE A 119 2.47 8.65 2.54
N SER A 120 1.82 7.56 2.10
CA SER A 120 2.27 6.80 0.94
C SER A 120 2.10 7.62 -0.33
N SER A 121 3.22 7.84 -1.03
CA SER A 121 3.23 8.61 -2.28
C SER A 121 2.41 7.94 -3.38
N VAL A 122 2.45 6.61 -3.45
CA VAL A 122 1.69 5.83 -4.44
C VAL A 122 0.20 5.96 -4.19
N SER A 123 -0.25 5.70 -2.95
CA SER A 123 -1.68 5.82 -2.59
C SER A 123 -2.22 7.20 -2.87
N ALA A 124 -1.43 8.26 -2.60
CA ALA A 124 -1.86 9.62 -2.87
C ALA A 124 -1.98 9.90 -4.37
N GLY A 125 -1.04 9.39 -5.19
CA GLY A 125 -1.10 9.54 -6.65
C GLY A 125 -2.30 8.85 -7.25
N VAL A 126 -2.57 7.59 -6.86
CA VAL A 126 -3.72 6.83 -7.38
C VAL A 126 -5.03 7.42 -6.87
N ALA A 127 -5.16 7.75 -5.58
CA ALA A 127 -6.35 8.39 -5.04
C ALA A 127 -6.67 9.74 -5.72
N PHE A 128 -5.66 10.53 -6.05
CA PHE A 128 -5.83 11.75 -6.82
C PHE A 128 -6.41 11.47 -8.23
N LEU A 129 -5.88 10.46 -8.92
CA LEU A 129 -6.40 10.09 -10.25
C LEU A 129 -7.84 9.56 -10.16
N SER A 130 -8.15 8.75 -9.15
CA SER A 130 -9.49 8.19 -8.92
C SER A 130 -10.54 9.26 -8.66
N ILE A 131 -10.16 10.38 -8.03
CA ILE A 131 -11.05 11.52 -7.81
C ILE A 131 -11.19 12.37 -9.08
N CYS A 132 -10.07 12.62 -9.79
CA CYS A 132 -10.07 13.52 -10.95
C CYS A 132 -10.68 12.89 -12.20
N ARG A 133 -10.40 11.62 -12.45
CA ARG A 133 -10.80 10.89 -13.66
C ARG A 133 -11.17 9.44 -13.36
N PRO A 134 -12.26 9.23 -12.59
CA PRO A 134 -12.75 7.88 -12.26
C PRO A 134 -13.11 7.08 -13.50
N ASP A 135 -13.61 7.74 -14.53
CA ASP A 135 -13.95 7.18 -15.84
C ASP A 135 -12.78 6.46 -16.53
N LEU A 136 -11.54 6.97 -16.36
CA LEU A 136 -10.35 6.38 -16.99
C LEU A 136 -9.60 5.40 -16.05
N VAL A 137 -9.74 5.59 -14.73
CA VAL A 137 -9.08 4.73 -13.75
C VAL A 137 -9.81 3.40 -13.58
N PHE A 138 -11.14 3.39 -13.72
CA PHE A 138 -11.98 2.20 -13.51
C PHE A 138 -12.58 1.65 -14.82
N ASP A 139 -12.11 2.12 -15.98
CA ASP A 139 -12.47 1.56 -17.28
C ASP A 139 -11.58 0.34 -17.60
N TYR A 140 -11.99 -0.80 -17.11
CA TYR A 140 -11.30 -2.06 -17.36
C TYR A 140 -11.80 -2.65 -18.71
N ALA A 141 -11.28 -2.15 -19.80
CA ALA A 141 -11.63 -2.60 -21.15
C ALA A 141 -11.08 -4.01 -21.46
N SER A 142 -11.40 -5.01 -20.66
CA SER A 142 -11.14 -6.41 -20.98
C SER A 142 -12.41 -7.06 -21.50
N ALA A 143 -12.44 -7.30 -22.79
CA ALA A 143 -13.61 -7.65 -23.59
C ALA A 143 -14.34 -8.96 -23.22
N GLU A 144 -13.77 -9.83 -22.39
CA GLU A 144 -14.36 -11.14 -22.10
C GLU A 144 -15.22 -11.19 -20.82
N PHE A 145 -15.05 -10.26 -19.88
CA PHE A 145 -15.65 -10.38 -18.53
C PHE A 145 -16.45 -9.14 -18.07
N GLY A 146 -16.74 -8.21 -18.94
CA GLY A 146 -17.48 -6.99 -18.61
C GLY A 146 -16.57 -5.86 -18.09
N THR A 147 -17.12 -4.65 -17.98
CA THR A 147 -16.41 -3.43 -17.60
C THR A 147 -16.36 -3.21 -16.08
N VAL A 148 -17.06 -4.02 -15.31
CA VAL A 148 -17.21 -3.87 -13.86
C VAL A 148 -16.39 -4.95 -13.15
N SER A 149 -15.56 -4.55 -12.19
CA SER A 149 -14.78 -5.52 -11.40
C SER A 149 -15.70 -6.38 -10.52
N ILE A 150 -15.21 -7.58 -10.18
CA ILE A 150 -15.95 -8.49 -9.28
C ILE A 150 -16.15 -7.85 -7.90
N ALA A 151 -15.20 -7.06 -7.44
CA ALA A 151 -15.31 -6.37 -6.15
C ALA A 151 -16.49 -5.38 -6.14
N ARG A 152 -16.68 -4.63 -7.23
CA ARG A 152 -17.80 -3.68 -7.37
C ARG A 152 -19.14 -4.39 -7.56
N SER A 153 -19.19 -5.46 -8.35
CA SER A 153 -20.41 -6.25 -8.52
C SER A 153 -20.89 -6.88 -7.20
N LEU A 154 -19.96 -7.32 -6.35
CA LEU A 154 -20.28 -7.82 -5.01
C LEU A 154 -20.81 -6.71 -4.07
N SER A 155 -20.26 -5.48 -4.16
CA SER A 155 -20.76 -4.35 -3.36
C SER A 155 -22.15 -3.87 -3.79
N GLN A 156 -22.50 -4.08 -5.06
CA GLN A 156 -23.82 -3.73 -5.62
C GLN A 156 -24.90 -4.82 -5.44
N GLY A 157 -24.60 -5.87 -4.68
CA GLY A 157 -25.59 -6.89 -4.31
C GLY A 157 -25.95 -7.89 -5.42
N THR A 158 -25.07 -8.11 -6.41
CA THR A 158 -25.23 -9.19 -7.39
C THR A 158 -24.58 -10.49 -6.85
N PRO A 159 -25.34 -11.42 -6.23
CA PRO A 159 -24.76 -12.42 -5.33
C PRO A 159 -24.34 -13.72 -6.00
N VAL A 160 -24.24 -13.78 -7.31
CA VAL A 160 -23.92 -15.04 -8.00
C VAL A 160 -22.46 -15.09 -8.38
N VAL A 161 -21.62 -15.52 -7.43
CA VAL A 161 -20.22 -15.87 -7.71
C VAL A 161 -20.16 -17.34 -8.11
N THR A 162 -19.80 -17.61 -9.35
CA THR A 162 -19.62 -18.97 -9.87
C THR A 162 -18.24 -19.54 -9.51
N ALA A 163 -18.06 -20.85 -9.68
CA ALA A 163 -16.73 -21.45 -9.52
C ALA A 163 -15.74 -20.93 -10.59
N VAL A 164 -16.25 -20.55 -11.75
CA VAL A 164 -15.45 -19.96 -12.85
C VAL A 164 -14.90 -18.60 -12.43
N ASP A 165 -15.69 -17.76 -11.74
CA ASP A 165 -15.24 -16.46 -11.26
C ASP A 165 -14.09 -16.58 -10.25
N LEU A 166 -14.13 -17.60 -9.38
CA LEU A 166 -13.05 -17.88 -8.46
C LEU A 166 -11.76 -18.29 -9.19
N ILE A 167 -11.86 -19.17 -10.18
CA ILE A 167 -10.72 -19.59 -10.99
C ILE A 167 -10.15 -18.39 -11.77
N ASN A 168 -11.01 -17.59 -12.36
CA ASN A 168 -10.63 -16.37 -13.08
C ASN A 168 -9.92 -15.36 -12.17
N ALA A 169 -10.40 -15.19 -10.93
CA ALA A 169 -9.74 -14.33 -9.94
C ALA A 169 -8.35 -14.85 -9.54
N PHE A 170 -8.15 -16.16 -9.47
CA PHE A 170 -6.83 -16.74 -9.21
C PHE A 170 -5.87 -16.58 -10.39
N ILE A 171 -6.33 -16.84 -11.59
CA ILE A 171 -5.52 -16.77 -12.81
C ILE A 171 -5.22 -15.32 -13.20
N GLY A 172 -6.18 -14.41 -13.03
CA GLY A 172 -6.02 -12.99 -13.35
C GLY A 172 -6.80 -12.54 -14.60
N THR A 173 -7.78 -13.33 -15.03
CA THR A 173 -8.66 -13.01 -16.17
C THR A 173 -9.91 -12.22 -15.71
N VAL A 174 -9.76 -11.39 -14.68
CA VAL A 174 -10.83 -10.54 -14.13
C VAL A 174 -10.53 -9.07 -14.41
N PRO A 175 -11.58 -8.23 -14.58
CA PRO A 175 -11.39 -6.79 -14.72
C PRO A 175 -10.72 -6.19 -13.50
N GLY A 176 -9.68 -5.39 -13.69
CA GLY A 176 -8.93 -4.75 -12.60
C GLY A 176 -7.69 -4.01 -13.08
N GLY A 177 -6.93 -3.42 -12.15
CA GLY A 177 -5.64 -2.81 -12.46
C GLY A 177 -4.67 -3.82 -13.07
N ALA A 178 -3.90 -3.41 -14.06
CA ALA A 178 -3.09 -4.28 -14.91
C ALA A 178 -2.23 -5.30 -14.13
N GLY A 179 -1.63 -4.91 -13.01
CA GLY A 179 -0.80 -5.79 -12.18
C GLY A 179 -1.52 -6.40 -10.98
N MET A 180 -2.82 -6.10 -10.77
CA MET A 180 -3.55 -6.46 -9.55
C MET A 180 -4.48 -7.65 -9.74
N THR A 181 -4.71 -8.06 -10.99
CA THR A 181 -5.70 -9.08 -11.35
C THR A 181 -5.30 -10.49 -10.96
N CYS A 182 -4.01 -10.84 -11.04
CA CYS A 182 -3.51 -12.20 -10.80
C CYS A 182 -3.25 -12.48 -9.31
N ALA A 183 -4.18 -13.16 -8.63
CA ALA A 183 -4.02 -13.50 -7.22
C ALA A 183 -2.84 -14.45 -6.97
N VAL A 184 -2.56 -15.40 -7.87
CA VAL A 184 -1.42 -16.33 -7.74
C VAL A 184 -0.09 -15.58 -7.70
N ALA A 185 0.10 -14.60 -8.58
CA ALA A 185 1.31 -13.78 -8.59
C ALA A 185 1.45 -12.94 -7.30
N MET A 186 0.35 -12.38 -6.80
CA MET A 186 0.33 -11.62 -5.55
C MET A 186 0.64 -12.49 -4.33
N ILE A 187 0.09 -13.71 -4.26
CA ILE A 187 0.40 -14.68 -3.19
C ILE A 187 1.87 -15.10 -3.28
N GLY A 188 2.41 -15.32 -4.48
CA GLY A 188 3.82 -15.59 -4.68
C GLY A 188 4.72 -14.45 -4.16
N LEU A 189 4.33 -13.18 -4.41
CA LEU A 189 5.03 -12.01 -3.86
C LEU A 189 4.89 -11.89 -2.35
N LEU A 190 3.73 -12.23 -1.79
CA LEU A 190 3.55 -12.27 -0.33
C LEU A 190 4.51 -13.28 0.32
N PHE A 191 4.69 -14.44 -0.32
CA PHE A 191 5.66 -15.44 0.12
C PHE A 191 7.11 -14.93 -0.03
N PHE A 192 7.43 -14.23 -1.11
CA PHE A 192 8.71 -13.55 -1.28
C PHE A 192 8.99 -12.54 -0.15
N VAL A 193 7.98 -11.73 0.23
CA VAL A 193 8.07 -10.79 1.36
C VAL A 193 8.32 -11.53 2.66
N LEU A 194 7.68 -12.69 2.88
CA LEU A 194 7.92 -13.53 4.06
C LEU A 194 9.38 -13.94 4.17
N LEU A 195 9.99 -14.37 3.06
CA LEU A 195 11.38 -14.84 3.05
C LEU A 195 12.40 -13.70 3.23
N ARG A 196 12.15 -12.55 2.62
CA ARG A 196 13.09 -11.42 2.60
C ARG A 196 12.89 -10.44 3.75
N HIS A 197 11.64 -10.18 4.12
CA HIS A 197 11.24 -9.18 5.12
C HIS A 197 10.25 -9.76 6.16
N PRO A 198 10.65 -10.75 6.98
CA PRO A 198 9.74 -11.45 7.90
C PRO A 198 9.09 -10.50 8.93
N LYS A 199 9.74 -9.38 9.24
CA LYS A 199 9.15 -8.37 10.12
C LYS A 199 7.99 -7.62 9.47
N SER A 200 8.08 -7.32 8.19
CA SER A 200 7.03 -6.62 7.44
C SER A 200 5.89 -7.58 7.08
N PHE A 201 6.19 -8.86 6.87
CA PHE A 201 5.18 -9.89 6.65
C PHE A 201 4.16 -10.02 7.80
N ILE A 202 4.58 -9.80 9.05
CA ILE A 202 3.66 -9.80 10.20
C ILE A 202 2.53 -8.78 9.98
N ASN A 203 2.83 -7.64 9.39
CA ASN A 203 1.83 -6.62 9.09
C ASN A 203 0.81 -7.13 8.06
N SER A 204 1.29 -7.74 6.98
CA SER A 204 0.44 -8.34 5.94
C SER A 204 -0.48 -9.41 6.51
N LEU A 205 0.07 -10.26 7.39
CA LEU A 205 -0.71 -11.33 8.02
C LEU A 205 -1.88 -10.78 8.85
N PHE A 206 -1.63 -9.79 9.70
CA PHE A 206 -2.70 -9.20 10.53
C PHE A 206 -3.70 -8.39 9.71
N PHE A 207 -3.24 -7.72 8.66
CA PHE A 207 -4.13 -7.04 7.72
C PHE A 207 -5.05 -8.04 7.01
N LEU A 208 -4.50 -9.11 6.42
CA LEU A 208 -5.27 -10.15 5.74
C LEU A 208 -6.24 -10.86 6.69
N LEU A 209 -5.82 -11.14 7.92
CA LEU A 209 -6.70 -11.72 8.94
C LEU A 209 -7.88 -10.80 9.23
N THR A 210 -7.65 -9.49 9.37
CA THR A 210 -8.71 -8.50 9.58
C THR A 210 -9.66 -8.45 8.38
N CYS A 211 -9.13 -8.42 7.15
CA CYS A 211 -9.94 -8.44 5.93
C CYS A 211 -10.75 -9.74 5.81
N PHE A 212 -10.17 -10.89 6.19
CA PHE A 212 -10.86 -12.17 6.17
C PHE A 212 -12.04 -12.19 7.16
N VAL A 213 -11.83 -11.72 8.39
CA VAL A 213 -12.92 -11.58 9.38
C VAL A 213 -13.98 -10.61 8.87
N GLY A 214 -13.60 -9.50 8.28
CA GLY A 214 -14.54 -8.56 7.66
C GLY A 214 -15.33 -9.19 6.51
N ALA A 215 -14.68 -9.95 5.64
CA ALA A 215 -15.36 -10.65 4.54
C ALA A 215 -16.37 -11.68 5.07
N ILE A 216 -16.05 -12.38 6.16
CA ILE A 216 -16.99 -13.29 6.86
C ILE A 216 -18.20 -12.52 7.37
N VAL A 217 -18.00 -11.44 8.11
CA VAL A 217 -19.09 -10.64 8.69
C VAL A 217 -20.00 -10.08 7.59
N LEU A 218 -19.43 -9.55 6.51
CA LEU A 218 -20.19 -9.01 5.38
C LEU A 218 -21.00 -10.08 4.68
N THR A 219 -20.37 -11.22 4.39
CA THR A 219 -21.09 -12.34 3.73
C THR A 219 -22.18 -12.92 4.63
N ALA A 220 -21.98 -12.94 5.94
CA ALA A 220 -23.01 -13.38 6.90
C ALA A 220 -24.19 -12.40 6.95
N ALA A 221 -23.96 -11.11 6.78
CA ALA A 221 -25.01 -10.09 6.73
C ALA A 221 -25.84 -10.12 5.44
N GLU A 222 -25.23 -10.55 4.33
CA GLU A 222 -25.86 -10.60 3.00
C GLU A 222 -26.55 -11.93 2.69
N THR A 223 -26.23 -13.00 3.42
CA THR A 223 -26.67 -14.37 3.06
C THR A 223 -27.35 -15.07 4.24
N ASP A 224 -28.59 -15.48 4.07
CA ASP A 224 -29.35 -16.23 5.10
C ASP A 224 -28.74 -17.61 5.42
N LYS A 225 -27.91 -18.15 4.53
CA LYS A 225 -27.28 -19.49 4.67
C LYS A 225 -25.76 -19.36 4.65
N PHE A 226 -25.18 -18.95 5.77
CA PHE A 226 -23.73 -18.69 5.90
C PHE A 226 -22.83 -19.89 5.55
N PHE A 227 -23.24 -21.13 5.86
CA PHE A 227 -22.45 -22.34 5.55
C PHE A 227 -22.67 -22.89 4.12
N ALA A 228 -23.35 -22.17 3.25
CA ALA A 228 -23.48 -22.60 1.87
C ALA A 228 -22.14 -22.52 1.13
N LEU A 229 -21.89 -23.43 0.19
CA LEU A 229 -20.69 -23.45 -0.65
C LEU A 229 -20.48 -22.11 -1.38
N ASN A 230 -21.57 -21.41 -1.71
CA ASN A 230 -21.54 -20.11 -2.35
C ASN A 230 -20.95 -19.03 -1.43
N SER A 231 -21.26 -19.05 -0.14
CA SER A 231 -20.71 -18.09 0.84
C SER A 231 -19.19 -18.21 0.97
N MET A 232 -18.66 -19.43 0.98
CA MET A 232 -17.20 -19.65 0.97
C MET A 232 -16.53 -19.12 -0.31
N ARG A 233 -17.19 -19.28 -1.45
CA ARG A 233 -16.70 -18.73 -2.73
C ARG A 233 -16.66 -17.20 -2.71
N ILE A 234 -17.72 -16.55 -2.21
CA ILE A 234 -17.79 -15.09 -2.07
C ILE A 234 -16.65 -14.57 -1.20
N ILE A 235 -16.39 -15.20 -0.04
CA ILE A 235 -15.30 -14.82 0.86
C ILE A 235 -13.95 -14.93 0.15
N LEU A 236 -13.69 -16.05 -0.53
CA LEU A 236 -12.42 -16.25 -1.25
C LEU A 236 -12.24 -15.25 -2.40
N VAL A 237 -13.30 -14.99 -3.18
CA VAL A 237 -13.25 -14.02 -4.26
C VAL A 237 -12.99 -12.60 -3.71
N ARG A 238 -13.64 -12.20 -2.61
CA ARG A 238 -13.37 -10.91 -1.93
C ARG A 238 -11.92 -10.78 -1.49
N MET A 239 -11.29 -11.87 -1.05
CA MET A 239 -9.88 -11.87 -0.63
C MET A 239 -8.90 -11.82 -1.82
N CYS A 240 -9.26 -12.48 -2.93
CA CYS A 240 -8.41 -12.63 -4.11
C CYS A 240 -8.60 -11.51 -5.14
N SER A 241 -9.75 -10.83 -5.13
CA SER A 241 -10.07 -9.78 -6.08
C SER A 241 -9.72 -8.40 -5.55
N GLY A 242 -9.60 -7.45 -6.46
CA GLY A 242 -9.38 -6.05 -6.13
C GLY A 242 -8.04 -5.76 -5.46
N TYR A 243 -8.03 -4.74 -4.63
CA TYR A 243 -6.81 -4.20 -4.03
C TYR A 243 -6.34 -4.93 -2.76
N THR A 244 -7.08 -5.92 -2.23
CA THR A 244 -6.79 -6.58 -0.94
C THR A 244 -5.39 -7.17 -0.89
N LEU A 245 -5.02 -7.99 -1.88
CA LEU A 245 -3.69 -8.60 -1.94
C LEU A 245 -2.59 -7.57 -2.23
N CYS A 246 -2.85 -6.59 -3.09
CA CYS A 246 -1.94 -5.49 -3.36
C CYS A 246 -1.64 -4.68 -2.10
N MET A 247 -2.66 -4.36 -1.33
CA MET A 247 -2.53 -3.69 -0.03
C MET A 247 -1.64 -4.48 0.92
N ALA A 248 -1.89 -5.80 1.03
CA ALA A 248 -1.11 -6.68 1.90
C ALA A 248 0.38 -6.76 1.49
N VAL A 249 0.68 -6.73 0.18
CA VAL A 249 2.05 -6.88 -0.32
C VAL A 249 2.83 -5.58 -0.29
N PHE A 250 2.25 -4.46 -0.76
CA PHE A 250 2.99 -3.23 -1.01
C PHE A 250 2.78 -2.15 0.03
N PHE A 251 1.54 -1.90 0.47
CA PHE A 251 1.24 -0.75 1.31
C PHE A 251 1.40 -1.01 2.80
N VAL A 252 0.89 -2.15 3.28
CA VAL A 252 0.98 -2.51 4.70
C VAL A 252 2.42 -2.84 5.11
N THR A 253 3.23 -3.31 4.15
CA THR A 253 4.64 -3.63 4.37
C THR A 253 5.59 -2.46 4.21
N GLU A 254 5.12 -1.29 3.75
CA GLU A 254 5.96 -0.13 3.48
C GLU A 254 6.71 0.33 4.73
N GLU A 255 8.02 0.00 4.79
CA GLU A 255 8.84 0.17 6.00
C GLU A 255 8.91 1.60 6.55
N PRO A 256 8.98 2.68 5.73
CA PRO A 256 9.02 4.04 6.25
C PRO A 256 7.77 4.47 7.01
N LEU A 257 6.60 3.94 6.62
CA LEU A 257 5.30 4.28 7.21
C LEU A 257 4.91 3.34 8.35
N SER A 258 5.42 2.11 8.33
CA SER A 258 5.10 1.10 9.33
C SER A 258 5.82 1.36 10.66
N PRO A 259 5.14 1.27 11.80
CA PRO A 259 5.74 1.43 13.12
C PRO A 259 6.83 0.41 13.41
N LYS A 260 7.87 0.80 14.17
CA LYS A 260 9.02 -0.09 14.44
C LYS A 260 8.76 -1.15 15.52
N LYS A 261 7.90 -0.86 16.51
CA LYS A 261 7.58 -1.77 17.64
C LYS A 261 6.52 -2.79 17.21
N LYS A 262 6.71 -4.08 17.55
CA LYS A 262 5.83 -5.19 17.12
C LYS A 262 4.35 -4.96 17.47
N GLY A 263 4.02 -4.57 18.68
CA GLY A 263 2.63 -4.30 19.09
C GLY A 263 1.98 -3.15 18.31
N ARG A 264 2.73 -2.07 18.05
CA ARG A 264 2.26 -0.93 17.25
C ARG A 264 2.04 -1.31 15.78
N ARG A 265 2.87 -2.20 15.24
CA ARG A 265 2.72 -2.76 13.89
C ARG A 265 1.41 -3.52 13.74
N ILE A 266 1.13 -4.43 14.68
CA ILE A 266 -0.11 -5.21 14.68
C ILE A 266 -1.32 -4.28 14.71
N PHE A 267 -1.32 -3.32 15.65
CA PHE A 267 -2.42 -2.35 15.76
C PHE A 267 -2.61 -1.53 14.47
N TYR A 268 -1.51 -1.04 13.88
CA TYR A 268 -1.53 -0.30 12.62
C TYR A 268 -2.14 -1.13 11.48
N SER A 269 -1.76 -2.40 11.36
CA SER A 269 -2.24 -3.29 10.31
C SER A 269 -3.72 -3.63 10.48
N VAL A 270 -4.16 -3.87 11.71
CA VAL A 270 -5.58 -4.10 12.04
C VAL A 270 -6.40 -2.85 11.77
N MET A 271 -5.93 -1.67 12.20
CA MET A 271 -6.58 -0.39 11.93
C MET A 271 -6.74 -0.15 10.43
N MET A 272 -5.69 -0.42 9.63
CA MET A 272 -5.75 -0.29 8.17
C MET A 272 -6.78 -1.27 7.56
N GLY A 273 -6.85 -2.51 8.04
CA GLY A 273 -7.84 -3.48 7.59
C GLY A 273 -9.28 -3.06 7.92
N VAL A 274 -9.52 -2.55 9.12
CA VAL A 274 -10.84 -2.03 9.52
C VAL A 274 -11.26 -0.84 8.66
N VAL A 275 -10.36 0.13 8.46
CA VAL A 275 -10.64 1.31 7.61
C VAL A 275 -10.90 0.86 6.17
N TYR A 276 -10.14 -0.11 5.65
CA TYR A 276 -10.34 -0.66 4.30
C TYR A 276 -11.73 -1.28 4.14
N ILE A 277 -12.18 -2.09 5.12
CA ILE A 277 -13.50 -2.71 5.10
C ILE A 277 -14.60 -1.65 5.14
N ILE A 278 -14.50 -0.67 6.05
CA ILE A 278 -15.49 0.40 6.19
C ILE A 278 -15.60 1.22 4.89
N LEU A 279 -14.47 1.61 4.31
CA LEU A 279 -14.47 2.34 3.05
C LEU A 279 -15.01 1.51 1.89
N GLY A 280 -14.71 0.21 1.83
CA GLY A 280 -15.27 -0.68 0.82
C GLY A 280 -16.79 -0.85 0.91
N LEU A 281 -17.39 -0.61 2.08
CA LEU A 281 -18.85 -0.61 2.27
C LEU A 281 -19.51 0.71 1.88
N VAL A 282 -18.82 1.82 2.14
CA VAL A 282 -19.39 3.17 1.96
C VAL A 282 -19.07 3.73 0.57
N SER A 283 -17.92 3.39 0.01
CA SER A 283 -17.49 3.95 -1.26
C SER A 283 -17.91 3.06 -2.43
N GLU A 284 -18.42 3.70 -3.47
CA GLU A 284 -18.62 3.07 -4.78
C GLU A 284 -17.29 2.92 -5.56
N PHE A 285 -16.19 3.46 -5.03
CA PHE A 285 -14.87 3.39 -5.65
C PHE A 285 -14.21 2.05 -5.33
N GLU A 286 -13.75 1.36 -6.35
CA GLU A 286 -12.95 0.13 -6.23
C GLU A 286 -11.61 0.36 -5.53
N ASP A 287 -11.16 1.60 -5.51
CA ASP A 287 -9.87 2.06 -4.96
C ASP A 287 -9.94 2.41 -3.45
N ALA A 288 -10.92 1.84 -2.74
CA ALA A 288 -11.03 2.02 -1.28
C ALA A 288 -9.70 1.77 -0.55
N GLY A 289 -8.82 0.93 -1.12
CA GLY A 289 -7.50 0.63 -0.58
C GLY A 289 -6.59 1.85 -0.47
N CYS A 290 -6.46 2.66 -1.51
CA CYS A 290 -5.60 3.84 -1.48
C CYS A 290 -6.08 4.87 -0.46
N PHE A 291 -7.39 5.08 -0.37
CA PHE A 291 -7.98 5.95 0.64
C PHE A 291 -7.80 5.40 2.06
N ALA A 292 -7.91 4.07 2.25
CA ALA A 292 -7.66 3.43 3.53
C ALA A 292 -6.23 3.65 4.02
N VAL A 293 -5.23 3.53 3.13
CA VAL A 293 -3.84 3.83 3.46
C VAL A 293 -3.67 5.28 3.90
N LEU A 294 -4.21 6.23 3.13
CA LEU A 294 -4.08 7.65 3.42
C LEU A 294 -4.73 8.02 4.75
N LEU A 295 -5.95 7.53 5.01
CA LEU A 295 -6.65 7.77 6.27
C LEU A 295 -5.92 7.13 7.45
N THR A 296 -5.47 5.89 7.31
CA THR A 296 -4.70 5.21 8.36
C THR A 296 -3.44 5.98 8.69
N ASN A 297 -2.70 6.46 7.67
CA ASN A 297 -1.51 7.26 7.86
C ASN A 297 -1.80 8.60 8.52
N ALA A 298 -2.94 9.25 8.19
CA ALA A 298 -3.37 10.50 8.81
C ALA A 298 -3.73 10.32 10.29
N PHE A 299 -4.42 9.23 10.64
CA PHE A 299 -4.83 8.95 12.01
C PHE A 299 -3.73 8.32 12.87
N TRP A 300 -2.70 7.71 12.25
CA TRP A 300 -1.65 7.02 12.98
C TRP A 300 -0.93 7.88 14.04
N PRO A 301 -0.49 9.13 13.77
CA PRO A 301 0.17 9.96 14.77
C PRO A 301 -0.71 10.25 15.99
N VAL A 302 -2.01 10.40 15.77
CA VAL A 302 -3.01 10.60 16.83
C VAL A 302 -3.15 9.32 17.67
N ALA A 303 -3.34 8.17 17.01
CA ALA A 303 -3.43 6.87 17.67
C ALA A 303 -2.15 6.55 18.46
N GLU A 304 -0.97 6.85 17.91
CA GLU A 304 0.30 6.64 18.60
C GLU A 304 0.43 7.49 19.86
N LYS A 305 -0.02 8.74 19.81
CA LYS A 305 0.02 9.66 20.94
C LYS A 305 -0.95 9.26 22.05
N TYR A 306 -2.16 8.85 21.73
CA TYR A 306 -3.19 8.60 22.76
C TYR A 306 -3.18 7.15 23.26
N ILE A 307 -2.89 6.18 22.41
CA ILE A 307 -2.96 4.75 22.78
C ILE A 307 -1.61 4.26 23.32
N PHE A 308 -0.50 4.75 22.76
CA PHE A 308 0.84 4.25 23.08
C PHE A 308 1.72 5.29 23.80
N ALA A 309 1.14 6.42 24.25
CA ALA A 309 1.88 7.35 25.12
C ALA A 309 2.41 6.60 26.35
N PRO A 310 3.66 6.79 26.75
CA PRO A 310 4.10 6.26 28.02
C PRO A 310 3.23 6.91 29.10
N VAL A 311 2.58 6.08 29.92
CA VAL A 311 1.96 6.55 31.16
C VAL A 311 3.09 7.25 31.91
N ARG A 312 3.00 8.58 32.08
CA ARG A 312 3.98 9.35 32.85
C ARG A 312 4.10 8.66 34.19
N SER A 313 5.28 8.12 34.49
CA SER A 313 5.53 7.48 35.76
C SER A 313 5.26 8.50 36.87
N LYS A 314 4.47 8.12 37.89
CA LYS A 314 4.20 8.96 39.07
C LYS A 314 5.47 9.53 39.72
N LYS A 315 6.64 8.89 39.49
CA LYS A 315 7.95 9.35 39.97
C LYS A 315 8.43 10.68 39.37
N GLU A 316 8.03 11.01 38.10
CA GLU A 316 8.42 12.30 37.51
C GLU A 316 7.55 13.45 38.01
N VAL A 317 6.29 13.19 38.36
CA VAL A 317 5.39 14.21 38.91
C VAL A 317 5.86 14.60 40.34
N THR A 318 6.25 13.61 41.15
CA THR A 318 6.73 13.85 42.52
C THR A 318 8.08 14.58 42.56
N SER A 319 8.93 14.42 41.53
CA SER A 319 10.22 15.14 41.45
C SER A 319 10.05 16.59 40.97
N VAL A 320 9.01 16.91 40.21
CA VAL A 320 8.71 18.30 39.82
C VAL A 320 8.02 19.04 40.98
N GLU A 321 7.07 18.40 41.66
CA GLU A 321 6.39 18.98 42.82
C GLU A 321 7.38 19.22 44.02
N SER A 322 8.38 18.33 44.19
CA SER A 322 9.42 18.53 45.19
C SER A 322 10.44 19.61 44.81
N ALA A 323 10.62 19.92 43.54
CA ALA A 323 11.49 21.01 43.08
C ALA A 323 10.79 22.39 43.17
N GLU A 324 9.46 22.44 42.93
CA GLU A 324 8.66 23.68 43.08
C GLU A 324 8.40 24.06 44.54
N SER A 325 8.46 23.11 45.48
CA SER A 325 8.30 23.40 46.91
C SER A 325 9.58 23.89 47.61
N LEU A 326 10.71 23.96 46.89
CA LEU A 326 12.02 24.42 47.38
C LEU A 326 12.42 25.79 46.80
N THR A 327 11.59 26.43 46.02
CA THR A 327 11.72 27.82 45.55
C THR A 327 10.67 28.71 46.19
#